data_60f46025919c1c679f9536ff4774c430
#
_entry.id   60f46025919c1c679f9536ff4774c430
#
_cell.length_a   1.000
_cell.length_b   1.000
_cell.length_c   1.000
_cell.angle_alpha   90.00
_cell.angle_beta   90.00
_cell.angle_gamma   90.00
#
_symmetry.space_group_name_H-M   'P 1'
#
loop_
_entity.id
_entity.type
_entity.pdbx_description
1 polymer ?
#
loop_
_entity_poly.entity_id
_entity_poly.type
_entity_poly.pdbx_seq_one_letter_code
_entity_poly.pdbx_strand_id
1 'polypeptide(L)'
;MAQPLPRRRHGRYQVVFEPPESDAEFISTALGIADLLAALAGLVEDYRDDLIKRKMPVPVTAQFTTAAEELRAAAANARHAASTFADIFEESRDIAARGIRILGGRPAA
;
A
#
# COMPACT_ATOMS: atom_id res chain seq x y z
N MET A 1 -17.44 31.07 6.22
CA MET A 1 -17.06 30.71 6.07
C MET A 1 -16.30 30.40 5.91
N ALA A 2 -16.13 30.40 5.93
CA ALA A 2 -15.63 30.18 5.52
C ALA A 2 -14.80 29.57 5.72
N GLN A 3 -14.78 29.38 6.08
CA GLN A 3 -14.13 28.80 6.13
C GLN A 3 -13.30 28.14 6.29
N PRO A 4 -12.99 28.16 6.68
CA PRO A 4 -12.05 27.13 7.15
C PRO A 4 -11.28 26.51 6.03
N LEU A 5 -10.59 27.29 5.35
CA LEU A 5 -9.91 26.84 4.15
C LEU A 5 -8.83 25.83 4.38
N PRO A 6 -7.97 25.94 5.40
CA PRO A 6 -6.92 24.95 5.61
C PRO A 6 -7.49 23.56 5.88
N ARG A 7 -8.55 23.50 6.62
CA ARG A 7 -9.15 22.22 6.91
C ARG A 7 -9.70 21.59 5.66
N ARG A 8 -10.21 22.41 4.75
CA ARG A 8 -10.71 21.89 3.51
C ARG A 8 -9.62 21.27 2.67
N ARG A 9 -8.42 21.79 2.76
CA ARG A 9 -7.30 21.17 2.06
C ARG A 9 -7.05 19.76 2.56
N HIS A 10 -7.17 19.53 3.85
CA HIS A 10 -7.06 18.17 4.37
C HIS A 10 -8.15 17.30 3.78
N GLY A 11 -9.38 17.83 3.72
CA GLY A 11 -10.47 17.05 3.19
C GLY A 11 -10.28 16.62 1.76
N ARG A 12 -9.61 17.47 0.96
CA ARG A 12 -9.41 17.14 -0.45
C ARG A 12 -8.60 15.89 -0.68
N TYR A 13 -7.72 15.57 0.24
CA TYR A 13 -6.81 14.44 0.09
C TYR A 13 -7.05 13.36 1.11
N GLN A 14 -8.24 13.36 1.66
CA GLN A 14 -8.56 12.37 2.67
C GLN A 14 -8.72 11.00 2.03
N VAL A 15 -8.01 10.03 2.56
CA VAL A 15 -8.11 8.65 2.15
C VAL A 15 -8.41 7.85 3.40
N VAL A 16 -9.41 6.99 3.33
CA VAL A 16 -9.81 6.21 4.47
C VAL A 16 -9.64 4.73 4.17
N PHE A 17 -8.96 4.02 5.06
CA PHE A 17 -8.80 2.59 4.96
C PHE A 17 -9.50 1.95 6.13
N GLU A 18 -10.52 1.16 5.84
CA GLU A 18 -11.27 0.52 6.90
C GLU A 18 -10.58 -0.76 7.34
N PRO A 19 -10.72 -1.13 8.61
CA PRO A 19 -10.13 -2.38 9.08
C PRO A 19 -10.68 -3.55 8.27
N PRO A 20 -9.82 -4.52 7.93
CA PRO A 20 -10.28 -5.66 7.14
C PRO A 20 -11.12 -6.61 7.97
N GLU A 21 -12.13 -7.20 7.35
CA GLU A 21 -12.97 -8.19 7.99
C GLU A 21 -12.70 -9.59 7.46
N SER A 22 -11.81 -9.69 6.48
CA SER A 22 -11.46 -10.99 5.91
C SER A 22 -10.05 -10.90 5.33
N ASP A 23 -9.45 -12.06 5.10
CA ASP A 23 -8.14 -12.15 4.46
C ASP A 23 -8.16 -11.55 3.07
N ALA A 24 -9.22 -11.86 2.32
CA ALA A 24 -9.35 -11.35 0.96
C ALA A 24 -9.46 -9.84 0.97
N GLU A 25 -10.16 -9.30 1.96
CA GLU A 25 -10.32 -7.86 2.07
C GLU A 25 -8.99 -7.19 2.40
N PHE A 26 -8.20 -7.79 3.29
CA PHE A 26 -6.89 -7.24 3.61
C PHE A 26 -6.01 -7.23 2.36
N ILE A 27 -5.95 -8.34 1.63
CA ILE A 27 -5.10 -8.44 0.45
C ILE A 27 -5.55 -7.42 -0.60
N SER A 28 -6.85 -7.33 -0.82
CA SER A 28 -7.40 -6.38 -1.78
C SER A 28 -7.03 -4.95 -1.42
N THR A 29 -7.15 -4.59 -0.14
CA THR A 29 -6.81 -3.24 0.31
C THR A 29 -5.33 -2.97 0.16
N ALA A 30 -4.49 -3.93 0.54
CA ALA A 30 -3.04 -3.77 0.42
C ALA A 30 -2.63 -3.55 -1.03
N LEU A 31 -3.22 -4.32 -1.95
CA LEU A 31 -2.93 -4.15 -3.37
C LEU A 31 -3.46 -2.82 -3.90
N GLY A 32 -4.62 -2.38 -3.38
CA GLY A 32 -5.15 -1.07 -3.71
C GLY A 32 -4.24 0.06 -3.26
N ILE A 33 -3.66 -0.08 -2.07
CA ILE A 33 -2.69 0.89 -1.57
C ILE A 33 -1.48 0.92 -2.50
N ALA A 34 -0.98 -0.25 -2.90
CA ALA A 34 0.16 -0.32 -3.81
C ALA A 34 -0.14 0.40 -5.12
N ASP A 35 -1.32 0.17 -5.68
CA ASP A 35 -1.70 0.81 -6.93
C ASP A 35 -1.80 2.33 -6.77
N LEU A 36 -2.35 2.78 -5.65
CA LEU A 36 -2.46 4.20 -5.36
C LEU A 36 -1.09 4.85 -5.27
N LEU A 37 -0.17 4.21 -4.55
CA LEU A 37 1.18 4.74 -4.41
C LEU A 37 1.92 4.78 -5.73
N ALA A 38 1.76 3.74 -6.56
CA ALA A 38 2.39 3.71 -7.87
C ALA A 38 1.82 4.81 -8.78
N ALA A 39 0.51 5.02 -8.73
CA ALA A 39 -0.13 6.07 -9.51
C ALA A 39 0.36 7.45 -9.06
N LEU A 40 0.50 7.64 -7.75
CA LEU A 40 0.99 8.90 -7.22
C LEU A 40 2.43 9.14 -7.64
N ALA A 41 3.25 8.08 -7.67
CA ALA A 41 4.63 8.21 -8.15
C ALA A 41 4.66 8.70 -9.59
N GLY A 42 3.76 8.18 -10.43
CA GLY A 42 3.67 8.64 -11.81
C GLY A 42 3.31 10.11 -11.91
N LEU A 43 2.36 10.55 -11.08
CA LEU A 43 1.97 11.96 -11.06
C LEU A 43 3.12 12.86 -10.61
N VAL A 44 3.89 12.40 -9.64
CA VAL A 44 5.04 13.16 -9.17
C VAL A 44 6.11 13.25 -10.26
N GLU A 45 6.32 12.17 -11.00
CA GLU A 45 7.26 12.17 -12.11
C GLU A 45 6.82 13.13 -13.21
N ASP A 46 5.53 13.14 -13.53
CA ASP A 46 4.99 14.04 -14.54
C ASP A 46 5.18 15.49 -14.12
N TYR A 47 4.92 15.77 -12.86
CA TYR A 47 5.12 17.12 -12.34
C TYR A 47 6.60 17.51 -12.39
N ARG A 48 7.49 16.60 -12.02
CA ARG A 48 8.92 16.83 -12.13
C ARG A 48 9.30 17.18 -13.56
N ASP A 49 8.77 16.42 -14.53
CA ASP A 49 9.10 16.65 -15.92
C ASP A 49 8.61 18.03 -16.38
N ASP A 50 7.45 18.46 -15.89
CA ASP A 50 6.96 19.80 -16.19
C ASP A 50 7.87 20.87 -15.61
N LEU A 51 8.37 20.65 -14.39
CA LEU A 51 9.31 21.58 -13.77
C LEU A 51 10.61 21.65 -14.57
N ILE A 52 11.10 20.53 -15.05
CA ILE A 52 12.30 20.50 -15.88
C ILE A 52 12.10 21.33 -17.14
N LYS A 53 10.94 21.20 -17.77
CA LYS A 53 10.63 22.00 -18.95
C LYS A 53 10.61 23.48 -18.65
N ARG A 54 10.28 23.86 -17.43
CA ARG A 54 10.26 25.26 -16.98
C ARG A 54 11.60 25.71 -16.43
N LYS A 55 12.65 24.91 -16.61
CA LYS A 55 14.00 25.26 -16.22
C LYS A 55 14.18 25.36 -14.71
N MET A 56 13.41 24.60 -13.97
CA MET A 56 13.59 24.53 -12.52
C MET A 56 14.98 23.98 -12.21
N PRO A 57 15.67 24.52 -11.22
CA PRO A 57 17.01 24.05 -10.87
C PRO A 57 17.02 22.56 -10.52
N VAL A 58 18.09 21.89 -10.96
CA VAL A 58 18.23 20.45 -10.77
C VAL A 58 18.09 20.02 -9.30
N PRO A 59 18.66 20.74 -8.33
CA PRO A 59 18.49 20.30 -6.93
C PRO A 59 17.03 20.21 -6.51
N VAL A 60 16.15 21.01 -7.12
CA VAL A 60 14.74 20.96 -6.81
C VAL A 60 14.09 19.77 -7.50
N THR A 61 14.33 19.61 -8.81
CA THR A 61 13.69 18.51 -9.54
C THR A 61 14.20 17.15 -9.05
N ALA A 62 15.45 17.08 -8.57
CA ALA A 62 16.00 15.86 -8.02
C ALA A 62 15.23 15.40 -6.77
N GLN A 63 14.70 16.35 -5.98
CA GLN A 63 13.89 15.98 -4.82
C GLN A 63 12.61 15.26 -5.24
N PHE A 64 12.04 15.66 -6.37
CA PHE A 64 10.83 15.00 -6.86
C PHE A 64 11.14 13.64 -7.45
N THR A 65 12.32 13.47 -8.04
CA THR A 65 12.77 12.14 -8.48
C THR A 65 12.86 11.20 -7.29
N THR A 66 13.50 11.67 -6.22
CA THR A 66 13.63 10.87 -5.00
C THR A 66 12.27 10.54 -4.41
N ALA A 67 11.38 11.53 -4.37
CA ALA A 67 10.03 11.29 -3.83
C ALA A 67 9.30 10.20 -4.63
N ALA A 68 9.39 10.26 -5.95
CA ALA A 68 8.75 9.25 -6.80
C ALA A 68 9.35 7.86 -6.55
N GLU A 69 10.66 7.78 -6.41
CA GLU A 69 11.33 6.52 -6.13
C GLU A 69 10.87 5.94 -4.80
N GLU A 70 10.72 6.80 -3.79
CA GLU A 70 10.26 6.36 -2.48
C GLU A 70 8.81 5.88 -2.53
N LEU A 71 7.99 6.54 -3.33
CA LEU A 71 6.60 6.10 -3.51
C LEU A 71 6.55 4.73 -4.19
N ARG A 72 7.41 4.49 -5.17
CA ARG A 72 7.46 3.19 -5.83
C ARG A 72 7.98 2.12 -4.90
N ALA A 73 8.94 2.44 -4.06
CA ALA A 73 9.43 1.51 -3.06
C ALA A 73 8.32 1.17 -2.07
N ALA A 74 7.55 2.19 -1.67
CA ALA A 74 6.42 1.96 -0.77
C ALA A 74 5.36 1.09 -1.42
N ALA A 75 5.10 1.29 -2.71
CA ALA A 75 4.15 0.44 -3.45
C ALA A 75 4.62 -1.01 -3.46
N ALA A 76 5.91 -1.23 -3.69
CA ALA A 76 6.47 -2.57 -3.69
C ALA A 76 6.33 -3.22 -2.31
N ASN A 77 6.55 -2.43 -1.26
CA ASN A 77 6.39 -2.93 0.11
C ASN A 77 4.95 -3.31 0.41
N ALA A 78 3.99 -2.54 -0.08
CA ALA A 78 2.58 -2.87 0.11
C ALA A 78 2.22 -4.18 -0.59
N ARG A 79 2.74 -4.39 -1.80
CA ARG A 79 2.53 -5.66 -2.51
C ARG A 79 3.18 -6.80 -1.75
N HIS A 80 4.37 -6.55 -1.24
CA HIS A 80 5.09 -7.57 -0.48
C HIS A 80 4.33 -7.93 0.80
N ALA A 81 3.71 -6.94 1.44
CA ALA A 81 2.91 -7.20 2.63
C ALA A 81 1.73 -8.12 2.31
N ALA A 82 1.07 -7.88 1.17
CA ALA A 82 -0.03 -8.74 0.75
C ALA A 82 0.44 -10.17 0.49
N SER A 83 1.58 -10.31 -0.17
CA SER A 83 2.19 -11.61 -0.46
C SER A 83 2.58 -12.34 0.81
N THR A 84 3.23 -11.63 1.72
CA THR A 84 3.67 -12.20 2.98
C THR A 84 2.48 -12.65 3.82
N PHE A 85 1.44 -11.81 3.86
CA PHE A 85 0.22 -12.15 4.59
C PHE A 85 -0.39 -13.43 4.01
N ALA A 86 -0.50 -13.49 2.69
CA ALA A 86 -1.09 -14.67 2.03
C ALA A 86 -0.28 -15.93 2.36
N ASP A 87 1.04 -15.82 2.31
CA ASP A 87 1.90 -16.97 2.60
C ASP A 87 1.76 -17.42 4.05
N ILE A 88 1.78 -16.48 4.97
CA ILE A 88 1.69 -16.81 6.39
C ILE A 88 0.36 -17.46 6.71
N PHE A 89 -0.72 -16.89 6.21
CA PHE A 89 -2.04 -17.42 6.56
C PHE A 89 -2.37 -18.71 5.84
N GLU A 90 -1.88 -18.85 4.62
CA GLU A 90 -2.02 -20.13 3.92
C GLU A 90 -1.27 -21.22 4.65
N GLU A 91 -0.06 -20.91 5.06
CA GLU A 91 0.75 -21.85 5.82
C GLU A 91 0.09 -22.17 7.16
N SER A 92 -0.44 -21.17 7.82
CA SER A 92 -1.12 -21.35 9.09
C SER A 92 -2.34 -22.21 8.96
N ARG A 93 -3.12 -22.01 7.90
CA ARG A 93 -4.30 -22.84 7.67
C ARG A 93 -3.89 -24.28 7.40
N ASP A 94 -2.83 -24.45 6.64
CA ASP A 94 -2.33 -25.78 6.32
C ASP A 94 -1.85 -26.51 7.56
N ILE A 95 -1.10 -25.81 8.39
CA ILE A 95 -0.62 -26.37 9.66
C ILE A 95 -1.80 -26.73 10.56
N ALA A 96 -2.77 -25.82 10.66
CA ALA A 96 -3.96 -26.09 11.48
C ALA A 96 -4.73 -27.28 10.97
N ALA A 97 -4.87 -27.39 9.65
CA ALA A 97 -5.57 -28.53 9.06
C ALA A 97 -4.86 -29.82 9.35
N ARG A 98 -3.53 -29.83 9.26
CA ARG A 98 -2.74 -31.02 9.61
C ARG A 98 -2.87 -31.35 11.07
N GLY A 99 -2.84 -30.32 11.92
CA GLY A 99 -3.00 -30.52 13.35
C GLY A 99 -4.36 -31.11 13.71
N ILE A 100 -5.40 -30.60 13.09
CA ILE A 100 -6.73 -31.10 13.30
C ILE A 100 -6.81 -32.55 12.82
N ARG A 101 -6.22 -32.84 11.67
CA ARG A 101 -6.21 -34.19 11.15
C ARG A 101 -5.49 -35.15 12.08
N ILE A 102 -4.36 -34.73 12.62
CA ILE A 102 -3.60 -35.55 13.55
C ILE A 102 -4.43 -35.84 14.77
N LEU A 103 -5.03 -34.80 15.35
CA LEU A 103 -5.85 -34.97 16.54
C LEU A 103 -7.08 -35.81 16.24
N GLY A 104 -7.69 -35.56 15.09
CA GLY A 104 -8.87 -36.34 14.70
C GLY A 104 -8.53 -37.76 14.34
N GLY A 105 -7.37 -38.01 13.73
CA GLY A 105 -6.92 -39.33 13.36
C GLY A 105 -6.36 -40.12 14.52
N ARG A 106 -6.08 -39.42 15.62
CA ARG A 106 -5.59 -40.07 16.85
C ARG A 106 -6.48 -39.62 18.00
N PRO A 107 -7.73 -39.95 17.94
CA PRO A 107 -8.64 -39.44 18.97
C PRO A 107 -8.25 -39.89 20.36
N ALA A 108 -7.60 -41.02 20.46
CA ALA A 108 -7.12 -41.50 21.72
C ALA A 108 -5.88 -40.73 22.17
N ALA A 109 -5.29 -40.03 21.29
CA ALA A 109 -4.11 -39.28 21.65
C ALA A 109 -4.50 -37.95 22.37
#